data_e362fa51ab47672e8c31a6a9efaa6670
#
_entry.id   e362fa51ab47672e8c31a6a9efaa6670
#
_cell.length_a   1.000
_cell.length_b   1.000
_cell.length_c   1.000
_cell.angle_alpha   90.00
_cell.angle_beta   90.00
_cell.angle_gamma   90.00
#
_symmetry.space_group_name_H-M   'P 1'
#
loop_
_entity.id
_entity.type
_entity.pdbx_description
1 polymer ?
#
loop_
_entity_poly.entity_id
_entity_poly.type
_entity_poly.pdbx_seq_one_letter_code
_entity_poly.pdbx_strand_id
1 'polypeptide(L)'
;GNTLSMAIDHYLYLCVSKRKDANYRFLSLSLKERKKVAAVNLRYRKEDRWANSIKAVILSFMDEGIEMTGLNFTILSEIPGDAGLGTPNALKVATAMALRKIFAPRLTKADVADILENANVEHLNTYPHRADILCALYAKAGHCIRTDHRRQTADLYPFPMQDYRIILTDSRVPRQLAREELNHRIQECMEAYERVKKMPDIPHDFSKLAESDLEELAIPESVRRR
;
A
#
# COMPACT_ATOMS: atom_id res chain seq x y z
N GLY A 1 -13.55 1.70 -9.29
CA GLY A 1 -13.33 0.54 -10.16
C GLY A 1 -12.97 -0.72 -9.37
N ASN A 2 -12.66 -1.78 -10.10
CA ASN A 2 -12.25 -3.06 -9.52
C ASN A 2 -10.77 -3.30 -9.79
N THR A 3 -10.08 -3.93 -8.83
CA THR A 3 -8.70 -4.40 -8.99
C THR A 3 -8.66 -5.90 -8.76
N LEU A 4 -7.90 -6.62 -9.58
CA LEU A 4 -7.58 -8.03 -9.36
C LEU A 4 -6.13 -8.14 -8.89
N SER A 5 -5.91 -8.75 -7.72
CA SER A 5 -4.60 -8.90 -7.10
C SER A 5 -4.35 -10.36 -6.73
N MET A 6 -3.08 -10.72 -6.64
CA MET A 6 -2.67 -12.07 -6.22
C MET A 6 -1.38 -11.98 -5.41
N ALA A 7 -1.28 -12.77 -4.35
CA ALA A 7 0.00 -12.97 -3.67
C ALA A 7 0.87 -13.96 -4.46
N ILE A 8 2.16 -13.68 -4.48
CA ILE A 8 3.18 -14.56 -5.05
C ILE A 8 3.92 -15.32 -3.93
N ASP A 9 4.69 -16.32 -4.29
CA ASP A 9 5.47 -17.18 -3.38
C ASP A 9 6.81 -16.57 -2.94
N HIS A 10 6.84 -15.25 -2.80
CA HIS A 10 7.98 -14.51 -2.26
C HIS A 10 7.56 -13.86 -0.95
N TYR A 11 8.36 -14.05 0.10
CA TYR A 11 7.96 -13.70 1.46
C TYR A 11 8.78 -12.54 2.02
N LEU A 12 8.13 -11.80 2.89
CA LEU A 12 8.78 -10.86 3.79
C LEU A 12 8.57 -11.35 5.22
N TYR A 13 9.67 -11.58 5.90
CA TYR A 13 9.69 -12.02 7.30
C TYR A 13 9.98 -10.84 8.22
N LEU A 14 9.22 -10.75 9.31
CA LEU A 14 9.36 -9.71 10.31
C LEU A 14 9.38 -10.31 11.70
N CYS A 15 10.46 -10.06 12.45
CA CYS A 15 10.54 -10.35 13.88
C CYS A 15 10.46 -9.04 14.66
N VAL A 16 9.61 -9.02 15.69
CA VAL A 16 9.44 -7.86 16.58
C VAL A 16 9.64 -8.27 18.02
N SER A 17 10.40 -7.48 18.78
CA SER A 17 10.56 -7.65 20.21
C SER A 17 10.42 -6.34 20.98
N LYS A 18 9.83 -6.41 22.19
CA LYS A 18 9.68 -5.25 23.08
C LYS A 18 11.05 -4.84 23.66
N ARG A 19 11.18 -3.55 23.89
CA ARG A 19 12.32 -2.94 24.56
C ARG A 19 11.91 -2.35 25.91
N LYS A 20 12.89 -2.16 26.78
CA LYS A 20 12.69 -1.47 28.07
C LYS A 20 12.78 0.06 27.96
N ASP A 21 13.36 0.56 26.86
CA ASP A 21 13.47 1.99 26.57
C ASP A 21 12.43 2.43 25.51
N ALA A 22 12.28 3.73 25.29
CA ALA A 22 11.36 4.31 24.28
C ALA A 22 12.00 4.45 22.89
N ASN A 23 12.99 3.63 22.53
CA ASN A 23 13.63 3.69 21.24
C ASN A 23 13.12 2.59 20.30
N TYR A 24 13.13 2.91 19.01
CA TYR A 24 12.88 1.95 17.95
C TYR A 24 14.17 1.61 17.22
N ARG A 25 14.41 0.34 17.00
CA ARG A 25 15.56 -0.15 16.24
C ARG A 25 15.07 -1.00 15.09
N PHE A 26 15.57 -0.71 13.91
CA PHE A 26 15.23 -1.38 12.67
C PHE A 26 16.50 -2.00 12.08
N LEU A 27 16.44 -3.29 11.76
CA LEU A 27 17.49 -4.04 11.08
C LEU A 27 16.90 -4.68 9.83
N SER A 28 17.38 -4.32 8.67
CA SER A 28 17.10 -5.03 7.43
C SER A 28 18.28 -5.94 7.09
N LEU A 29 18.05 -7.24 7.11
CA LEU A 29 19.06 -8.23 6.72
C LEU A 29 19.33 -8.20 5.23
N SER A 30 18.27 -8.04 4.42
CA SER A 30 18.37 -7.99 2.96
C SER A 30 19.15 -6.77 2.47
N LEU A 31 18.98 -5.61 3.11
CA LEU A 31 19.68 -4.37 2.77
C LEU A 31 20.98 -4.18 3.56
N LYS A 32 21.25 -5.03 4.57
CA LYS A 32 22.37 -4.90 5.51
C LYS A 32 22.43 -3.53 6.20
N GLU A 33 21.27 -2.93 6.45
CA GLU A 33 21.13 -1.59 7.03
C GLU A 33 20.53 -1.64 8.43
N ARG A 34 21.00 -0.73 9.31
CA ARG A 34 20.47 -0.51 10.64
C ARG A 34 20.03 0.93 10.81
N LYS A 35 18.89 1.11 11.49
CA LYS A 35 18.38 2.44 11.87
C LYS A 35 18.00 2.44 13.34
N LYS A 36 18.20 3.57 14.01
CA LYS A 36 17.75 3.80 15.39
C LYS A 36 16.98 5.13 15.41
N VAL A 37 15.77 5.10 15.97
CA VAL A 37 14.90 6.26 16.05
C VAL A 37 14.34 6.37 17.46
N ALA A 38 14.45 7.54 18.09
CA ALA A 38 13.78 7.81 19.34
C ALA A 38 12.28 8.05 19.10
N ALA A 39 11.43 7.73 20.08
CA ALA A 39 9.97 7.89 19.95
C ALA A 39 9.57 9.30 19.50
N VAL A 40 10.22 10.33 20.01
CA VAL A 40 9.99 11.74 19.64
C VAL A 40 10.33 12.08 18.19
N ASN A 41 11.00 11.19 17.47
CA ASN A 41 11.47 11.38 16.09
C ASN A 41 10.84 10.42 15.09
N LEU A 42 9.67 9.82 15.39
CA LEU A 42 9.00 8.86 14.51
C LEU A 42 8.49 9.47 13.20
N ARG A 43 8.33 10.78 13.09
CA ARG A 43 7.90 11.47 11.84
C ARG A 43 8.74 11.06 10.63
N TYR A 44 8.16 11.20 9.44
CA TYR A 44 8.84 10.95 8.17
C TYR A 44 10.16 11.73 8.08
N ARG A 45 11.22 11.04 7.61
CA ARG A 45 12.50 11.62 7.25
C ARG A 45 13.05 10.95 6.00
N LYS A 46 13.50 11.72 5.03
CA LYS A 46 14.00 11.20 3.74
C LYS A 46 15.14 10.19 3.92
N GLU A 47 16.03 10.45 4.87
CA GLU A 47 17.17 9.59 5.21
C GLU A 47 16.80 8.24 5.81
N ASP A 48 15.60 8.08 6.35
CA ASP A 48 15.13 6.82 6.93
C ASP A 48 14.63 5.83 5.87
N ARG A 49 14.38 6.29 4.65
CA ARG A 49 14.05 5.46 3.49
C ARG A 49 12.99 4.40 3.83
N TRP A 50 13.34 3.10 3.74
CA TRP A 50 12.45 1.98 3.99
C TRP A 50 11.86 1.94 5.42
N ALA A 51 12.60 2.47 6.41
CA ALA A 51 12.14 2.51 7.79
C ALA A 51 10.93 3.44 7.99
N ASN A 52 10.71 4.41 7.09
CA ASN A 52 9.52 5.26 7.14
C ASN A 52 8.22 4.46 7.02
N SER A 53 8.23 3.34 6.30
CA SER A 53 7.06 2.44 6.22
C SER A 53 6.68 1.87 7.59
N ILE A 54 7.65 1.46 8.40
CA ILE A 54 7.41 0.94 9.75
C ILE A 54 6.98 2.07 10.69
N LYS A 55 7.67 3.21 10.61
CA LYS A 55 7.36 4.40 11.43
C LYS A 55 5.93 4.89 11.20
N ALA A 56 5.48 4.94 9.96
CA ALA A 56 4.13 5.34 9.61
C ALA A 56 3.08 4.41 10.25
N VAL A 57 3.32 3.10 10.21
CA VAL A 57 2.42 2.13 10.85
C VAL A 57 2.40 2.32 12.36
N ILE A 58 3.56 2.53 13.00
CA ILE A 58 3.62 2.81 14.45
C ILE A 58 2.80 4.05 14.78
N LEU A 59 2.98 5.15 14.03
CA LEU A 59 2.25 6.40 14.25
C LEU A 59 0.74 6.20 14.10
N SER A 60 0.29 5.51 13.03
CA SER A 60 -1.14 5.26 12.84
C SER A 60 -1.76 4.40 13.95
N PHE A 61 -1.02 3.46 14.53
CA PHE A 61 -1.49 2.75 15.73
C PHE A 61 -1.58 3.68 16.95
N MET A 62 -0.64 4.62 17.08
CA MET A 62 -0.69 5.63 18.16
C MET A 62 -1.85 6.60 17.98
N ASP A 63 -2.17 6.99 16.74
CA ASP A 63 -3.33 7.84 16.41
C ASP A 63 -4.66 7.17 16.80
N GLU A 64 -4.73 5.83 16.77
CA GLU A 64 -5.86 5.04 17.31
C GLU A 64 -5.86 4.93 18.86
N GLY A 65 -5.00 5.68 19.54
CA GLY A 65 -4.89 5.68 21.00
C GLY A 65 -4.20 4.44 21.58
N ILE A 66 -3.49 3.67 20.77
CA ILE A 66 -2.77 2.47 21.24
C ILE A 66 -1.42 2.88 21.81
N GLU A 67 -1.23 2.67 23.10
CA GLU A 67 0.04 2.93 23.77
C GLU A 67 1.14 1.97 23.28
N MET A 68 2.28 2.55 22.87
CA MET A 68 3.40 1.80 22.31
C MET A 68 4.63 1.93 23.18
N THR A 69 5.34 0.83 23.35
CA THR A 69 6.69 0.82 23.91
C THR A 69 7.73 0.84 22.82
N GLY A 70 9.00 1.03 23.17
CA GLY A 70 10.10 0.84 22.23
C GLY A 70 10.15 -0.59 21.70
N LEU A 71 10.56 -0.75 20.45
CA LEU A 71 10.56 -2.03 19.74
C LEU A 71 11.85 -2.23 18.93
N ASN A 72 12.26 -3.48 18.80
CA ASN A 72 13.22 -3.90 17.79
C ASN A 72 12.45 -4.57 16.65
N PHE A 73 12.85 -4.26 15.42
CA PHE A 73 12.35 -4.87 14.19
C PHE A 73 13.52 -5.49 13.43
N THR A 74 13.39 -6.74 13.05
CA THR A 74 14.34 -7.41 12.15
C THR A 74 13.58 -7.91 10.94
N ILE A 75 14.03 -7.51 9.75
CA ILE A 75 13.35 -7.75 8.48
C ILE A 75 14.25 -8.56 7.56
N LEU A 76 13.68 -9.60 6.95
CA LEU A 76 14.26 -10.32 5.82
C LEU A 76 13.23 -10.34 4.69
N SER A 77 13.59 -9.86 3.51
CA SER A 77 12.74 -9.89 2.33
C SER A 77 13.34 -10.78 1.25
N GLU A 78 12.54 -11.72 0.77
CA GLU A 78 12.82 -12.51 -0.44
C GLU A 78 12.20 -11.86 -1.67
N ILE A 79 11.32 -10.86 -1.47
CA ILE A 79 10.69 -10.12 -2.57
C ILE A 79 11.77 -9.29 -3.25
N PRO A 80 11.97 -9.42 -4.58
CA PRO A 80 12.94 -8.62 -5.31
C PRO A 80 12.74 -7.13 -5.08
N GLY A 81 13.83 -6.43 -4.74
CA GLY A 81 13.79 -4.99 -4.54
C GLY A 81 13.50 -4.24 -5.83
N ASP A 82 12.77 -3.14 -5.73
CA ASP A 82 12.42 -2.24 -6.84
C ASP A 82 11.69 -2.86 -8.04
N ALA A 83 11.32 -4.13 -7.97
CA ALA A 83 10.62 -4.87 -9.03
C ALA A 83 9.10 -4.59 -9.13
N GLY A 84 8.56 -3.70 -8.31
CA GLY A 84 7.12 -3.39 -8.37
C GLY A 84 6.20 -4.38 -7.68
N LEU A 85 6.74 -5.34 -6.95
CA LEU A 85 6.01 -6.47 -6.34
C LEU A 85 5.42 -6.16 -4.95
N GLY A 86 5.18 -4.90 -4.62
CA GLY A 86 4.47 -4.51 -3.40
C GLY A 86 5.27 -4.61 -2.10
N THR A 87 6.60 -4.73 -2.13
CA THR A 87 7.45 -4.84 -0.93
C THR A 87 7.14 -3.82 0.17
N PRO A 88 6.90 -2.51 -0.12
CA PRO A 88 6.54 -1.55 0.93
C PRO A 88 5.22 -1.87 1.62
N ASN A 89 4.22 -2.37 0.88
CA ASN A 89 2.93 -2.75 1.44
C ASN A 89 3.03 -4.06 2.23
N ALA A 90 3.79 -5.04 1.75
CA ALA A 90 4.10 -6.26 2.50
C ALA A 90 4.77 -5.94 3.86
N LEU A 91 5.74 -5.02 3.88
CA LEU A 91 6.41 -4.58 5.12
C LEU A 91 5.44 -3.89 6.08
N LYS A 92 4.57 -3.00 5.58
CA LYS A 92 3.56 -2.32 6.40
C LYS A 92 2.55 -3.31 6.98
N VAL A 93 2.05 -4.23 6.18
CA VAL A 93 1.10 -5.27 6.64
C VAL A 93 1.76 -6.18 7.69
N ALA A 94 2.97 -6.66 7.45
CA ALA A 94 3.70 -7.47 8.42
C ALA A 94 3.90 -6.71 9.75
N THR A 95 4.26 -5.41 9.67
CA THR A 95 4.41 -4.54 10.84
C THR A 95 3.09 -4.41 11.59
N ALA A 96 2.01 -4.06 10.90
CA ALA A 96 0.69 -3.86 11.50
C ALA A 96 0.17 -5.15 12.16
N MET A 97 0.34 -6.30 11.52
CA MET A 97 -0.06 -7.58 12.09
C MET A 97 0.75 -7.97 13.33
N ALA A 98 2.04 -7.63 13.38
CA ALA A 98 2.86 -7.80 14.58
C ALA A 98 2.42 -6.86 15.71
N LEU A 99 2.20 -5.57 15.42
CA LEU A 99 1.73 -4.59 16.40
C LEU A 99 0.34 -4.94 16.92
N ARG A 100 -0.57 -5.32 16.04
CA ARG A 100 -1.90 -5.84 16.40
C ARG A 100 -1.79 -6.98 17.41
N LYS A 101 -0.95 -7.98 17.14
CA LYS A 101 -0.77 -9.13 18.02
C LYS A 101 -0.23 -8.74 19.40
N ILE A 102 0.66 -7.74 19.45
CA ILE A 102 1.39 -7.36 20.68
C ILE A 102 0.58 -6.39 21.54
N PHE A 103 -0.11 -5.42 20.93
CA PHE A 103 -0.71 -4.28 21.62
C PHE A 103 -2.23 -4.17 21.45
N ALA A 104 -2.77 -4.65 20.35
CA ALA A 104 -4.18 -4.45 19.99
C ALA A 104 -4.84 -5.71 19.42
N PRO A 105 -4.87 -6.85 20.17
CA PRO A 105 -5.35 -8.13 19.64
C PRO A 105 -6.85 -8.12 19.27
N ARG A 106 -7.59 -7.13 19.72
CA ARG A 106 -9.03 -6.95 19.41
C ARG A 106 -9.29 -6.39 18.02
N LEU A 107 -8.33 -5.70 17.41
CA LEU A 107 -8.48 -5.18 16.06
C LEU A 107 -8.72 -6.33 15.07
N THR A 108 -9.66 -6.15 14.16
CA THR A 108 -9.89 -7.05 13.04
C THR A 108 -8.86 -6.82 11.93
N LYS A 109 -8.84 -7.66 10.91
CA LYS A 109 -8.03 -7.40 9.71
C LYS A 109 -8.57 -6.20 8.91
N ALA A 110 -9.87 -5.91 9.00
CA ALA A 110 -10.46 -4.73 8.37
C ALA A 110 -9.96 -3.44 9.04
N ASP A 111 -9.97 -3.39 10.39
CA ASP A 111 -9.42 -2.24 11.13
C ASP A 111 -7.94 -2.03 10.79
N VAL A 112 -7.17 -3.12 10.66
CA VAL A 112 -5.76 -3.04 10.23
C VAL A 112 -5.63 -2.47 8.82
N ALA A 113 -6.53 -2.82 7.90
CA ALA A 113 -6.51 -2.25 6.55
C ALA A 113 -6.73 -0.74 6.57
N ASP A 114 -7.71 -0.28 7.36
CA ASP A 114 -8.03 1.15 7.49
C ASP A 114 -6.87 1.93 8.14
N ILE A 115 -6.25 1.40 9.20
CA ILE A 115 -5.04 1.95 9.83
C ILE A 115 -3.89 2.06 8.81
N LEU A 116 -3.72 1.07 7.93
CA LEU A 116 -2.66 1.08 6.92
C LEU A 116 -2.91 2.07 5.79
N GLU A 117 -4.17 2.31 5.42
CA GLU A 117 -4.53 3.39 4.50
C GLU A 117 -4.19 4.75 5.11
N ASN A 118 -4.55 4.98 6.37
CA ASN A 118 -4.19 6.20 7.09
C ASN A 118 -2.67 6.37 7.17
N ALA A 119 -1.91 5.30 7.43
CA ALA A 119 -0.45 5.34 7.42
C ALA A 119 0.12 5.81 6.08
N ASN A 120 -0.49 5.39 4.96
CA ASN A 120 -0.08 5.82 3.64
C ASN A 120 -0.40 7.30 3.39
N VAL A 121 -1.60 7.74 3.73
CA VAL A 121 -2.09 9.09 3.44
C VAL A 121 -1.46 10.11 4.39
N GLU A 122 -1.61 9.91 5.70
CA GLU A 122 -1.27 10.91 6.71
C GLU A 122 0.25 10.96 7.02
N HIS A 123 0.92 9.80 7.04
CA HIS A 123 2.32 9.75 7.47
C HIS A 123 3.33 9.58 6.34
N LEU A 124 2.92 9.06 5.20
CA LEU A 124 3.81 8.87 4.05
C LEU A 124 3.49 9.80 2.88
N ASN A 125 2.35 10.50 2.91
CA ASN A 125 1.83 11.31 1.81
C ASN A 125 1.86 10.54 0.49
N THR A 126 1.30 9.34 0.52
CA THR A 126 1.21 8.44 -0.63
C THR A 126 -0.23 7.98 -0.85
N TYR A 127 -0.45 7.30 -1.95
CA TYR A 127 -1.75 6.73 -2.28
C TYR A 127 -2.16 5.64 -1.25
N PRO A 128 -3.46 5.44 -0.95
CA PRO A 128 -3.93 4.46 0.05
C PRO A 128 -3.46 3.02 -0.20
N HIS A 129 -3.36 2.58 -1.46
CA HIS A 129 -2.94 1.23 -1.86
C HIS A 129 -3.80 0.09 -1.28
N ARG A 130 -5.12 0.32 -1.12
CA ARG A 130 -6.04 -0.63 -0.47
C ARG A 130 -5.98 -2.04 -1.07
N ALA A 131 -5.95 -2.18 -2.40
CA ALA A 131 -5.89 -3.49 -3.06
C ALA A 131 -4.66 -4.31 -2.65
N ASP A 132 -3.48 -3.68 -2.57
CA ASP A 132 -2.24 -4.33 -2.15
C ASP A 132 -2.30 -4.73 -0.67
N ILE A 133 -2.86 -3.86 0.17
CA ILE A 133 -3.05 -4.12 1.60
C ILE A 133 -3.98 -5.31 1.80
N LEU A 134 -5.15 -5.31 1.15
CA LEU A 134 -6.12 -6.39 1.25
C LEU A 134 -5.54 -7.69 0.68
N CYS A 135 -4.78 -7.62 -0.42
CA CYS A 135 -4.09 -8.78 -0.96
C CYS A 135 -3.14 -9.40 0.08
N ALA A 136 -2.28 -8.60 0.71
CA ALA A 136 -1.34 -9.10 1.71
C ALA A 136 -2.04 -9.64 2.99
N LEU A 137 -3.23 -9.10 3.36
CA LEU A 137 -3.98 -9.52 4.54
C LEU A 137 -4.82 -10.79 4.33
N TYR A 138 -5.36 -10.98 3.13
CA TYR A 138 -6.41 -12.00 2.87
C TYR A 138 -6.04 -13.01 1.80
N ALA A 139 -4.87 -12.89 1.14
CA ALA A 139 -4.49 -13.83 0.09
C ALA A 139 -4.53 -15.27 0.56
N LYS A 140 -4.93 -16.15 -0.36
CA LYS A 140 -4.99 -17.59 -0.19
C LYS A 140 -4.35 -18.26 -1.41
N ALA A 141 -3.59 -19.31 -1.18
CA ALA A 141 -2.99 -20.10 -2.26
C ALA A 141 -4.05 -20.54 -3.29
N GLY A 142 -3.70 -20.46 -4.57
CA GLY A 142 -4.60 -20.81 -5.67
C GLY A 142 -5.79 -19.87 -5.88
N HIS A 143 -5.74 -18.64 -5.31
CA HIS A 143 -6.81 -17.66 -5.46
C HIS A 143 -6.24 -16.28 -5.82
N CYS A 144 -7.02 -15.52 -6.57
CA CYS A 144 -6.88 -14.08 -6.68
C CYS A 144 -7.92 -13.36 -5.82
N ILE A 145 -7.67 -12.09 -5.54
CA ILE A 145 -8.56 -11.22 -4.78
C ILE A 145 -9.07 -10.14 -5.72
N ARG A 146 -10.39 -10.04 -5.85
CA ARG A 146 -11.05 -8.90 -6.48
C ARG A 146 -11.39 -7.88 -5.41
N THR A 147 -10.83 -6.71 -5.51
CA THR A 147 -11.17 -5.56 -4.65
C THR A 147 -12.12 -4.64 -5.40
N ASP A 148 -13.30 -4.41 -4.84
CA ASP A 148 -14.22 -3.36 -5.28
C ASP A 148 -13.96 -2.10 -4.45
N HIS A 149 -13.29 -1.12 -5.06
CA HIS A 149 -12.91 0.13 -4.37
C HIS A 149 -14.09 1.03 -4.02
N ARG A 150 -15.24 0.83 -4.66
CA ARG A 150 -16.46 1.58 -4.34
C ARG A 150 -17.17 1.01 -3.12
N ARG A 151 -17.34 -0.31 -3.10
CA ARG A 151 -17.99 -1.03 -2.00
C ARG A 151 -17.04 -1.33 -0.85
N GLN A 152 -15.75 -1.12 -1.06
CA GLN A 152 -14.67 -1.45 -0.12
C GLN A 152 -14.66 -2.93 0.29
N THR A 153 -15.07 -3.81 -0.64
CA THR A 153 -15.09 -5.26 -0.43
C THR A 153 -13.94 -5.96 -1.13
N ALA A 154 -13.58 -7.12 -0.63
CA ALA A 154 -12.55 -7.98 -1.21
C ALA A 154 -13.07 -9.41 -1.24
N ASP A 155 -13.18 -9.98 -2.44
CA ASP A 155 -13.68 -11.32 -2.67
C ASP A 155 -12.58 -12.23 -3.23
N LEU A 156 -12.52 -13.46 -2.73
CA LEU A 156 -11.60 -14.49 -3.20
C LEU A 156 -12.21 -15.26 -4.36
N TYR A 157 -11.46 -15.38 -5.45
CA TYR A 157 -11.82 -16.20 -6.60
C TYR A 157 -10.76 -17.26 -6.86
N PRO A 158 -11.13 -18.52 -7.08
CA PRO A 158 -10.20 -19.55 -7.52
C PRO A 158 -9.46 -19.12 -8.78
N PHE A 159 -8.15 -19.28 -8.80
CA PHE A 159 -7.34 -19.02 -9.98
C PHE A 159 -6.77 -20.33 -10.51
N PRO A 160 -7.21 -20.80 -11.69
CA PRO A 160 -6.78 -22.08 -12.24
C PRO A 160 -5.33 -21.98 -12.76
N MET A 161 -4.38 -22.40 -11.92
CA MET A 161 -2.95 -22.40 -12.26
C MET A 161 -2.48 -23.67 -12.98
N GLN A 162 -3.35 -24.64 -13.18
CA GLN A 162 -2.95 -25.97 -13.67
C GLN A 162 -2.36 -25.91 -15.08
N ASP A 163 -2.93 -25.07 -15.94
CA ASP A 163 -2.55 -24.96 -17.36
C ASP A 163 -1.72 -23.70 -17.67
N TYR A 164 -1.43 -22.86 -16.67
CA TYR A 164 -0.76 -21.58 -16.87
C TYR A 164 0.44 -21.40 -15.97
N ARG A 165 1.36 -20.58 -16.41
CA ARG A 165 2.50 -20.09 -15.61
C ARG A 165 2.50 -18.57 -15.64
N ILE A 166 2.72 -17.95 -14.48
CA ILE A 166 2.93 -16.51 -14.38
C ILE A 166 4.42 -16.27 -14.47
N ILE A 167 4.83 -15.44 -15.43
CA ILE A 167 6.21 -15.04 -15.61
C ILE A 167 6.31 -13.56 -15.23
N LEU A 168 7.16 -13.24 -14.26
CA LEU A 168 7.48 -11.89 -13.87
C LEU A 168 8.84 -11.51 -14.49
N THR A 169 8.85 -10.47 -15.30
CA THR A 169 10.07 -9.97 -15.95
C THR A 169 10.39 -8.59 -15.39
N ASP A 170 11.57 -8.45 -14.80
CA ASP A 170 12.08 -7.17 -14.33
C ASP A 170 12.67 -6.38 -15.51
N SER A 171 12.07 -5.23 -15.82
CA SER A 171 12.55 -4.32 -16.88
C SER A 171 13.83 -3.58 -16.52
N ARG A 172 14.24 -3.60 -15.26
CA ARG A 172 15.36 -2.84 -14.68
C ARG A 172 15.26 -1.31 -14.87
N VAL A 173 14.06 -0.81 -15.17
CA VAL A 173 13.82 0.64 -15.24
C VAL A 173 13.76 1.19 -13.80
N PRO A 174 14.55 2.24 -13.48
CA PRO A 174 14.55 2.83 -12.15
C PRO A 174 13.17 3.29 -11.74
N ARG A 175 12.69 2.82 -10.58
CA ARG A 175 11.34 3.07 -10.09
C ARG A 175 11.06 4.54 -9.75
N GLN A 176 12.08 5.34 -9.54
CA GLN A 176 11.94 6.76 -9.29
C GLN A 176 11.26 7.46 -10.48
N LEU A 177 11.67 7.15 -11.72
CA LEU A 177 11.05 7.68 -12.93
C LEU A 177 9.58 7.26 -13.05
N ALA A 178 9.28 6.00 -12.75
CA ALA A 178 7.91 5.50 -12.77
C ALA A 178 7.02 6.16 -11.71
N ARG A 179 7.59 6.53 -10.56
CA ARG A 179 6.84 7.19 -9.48
C ARG A 179 6.48 8.64 -9.82
N GLU A 180 7.38 9.38 -10.43
CA GLU A 180 7.14 10.74 -10.90
C GLU A 180 6.04 10.75 -11.98
N GLU A 181 6.14 9.84 -12.94
CA GLU A 181 5.11 9.66 -13.96
C GLU A 181 3.76 9.26 -13.36
N LEU A 182 3.73 8.34 -12.40
CA LEU A 182 2.51 7.93 -11.71
C LEU A 182 1.82 9.10 -11.00
N ASN A 183 2.58 9.95 -10.30
CA ASN A 183 2.03 11.14 -9.65
C ASN A 183 1.42 12.11 -10.67
N HIS A 184 2.08 12.32 -11.79
CA HIS A 184 1.55 13.13 -12.89
C HIS A 184 0.23 12.54 -13.40
N ARG A 185 0.15 11.23 -13.63
CA ARG A 185 -1.07 10.54 -14.06
C ARG A 185 -2.21 10.65 -13.06
N ILE A 186 -1.91 10.55 -11.77
CA ILE A 186 -2.92 10.73 -10.71
C ILE A 186 -3.48 12.15 -10.77
N GLN A 187 -2.65 13.18 -10.96
CA GLN A 187 -3.11 14.55 -11.07
C GLN A 187 -4.00 14.77 -12.32
N GLU A 188 -3.62 14.21 -13.47
CA GLU A 188 -4.43 14.23 -14.68
C GLU A 188 -5.82 13.60 -14.43
N CYS A 189 -5.87 12.44 -13.77
CA CYS A 189 -7.14 11.78 -13.42
C CYS A 189 -7.98 12.62 -12.44
N MET A 190 -7.35 13.24 -11.45
CA MET A 190 -8.07 14.11 -10.50
C MET A 190 -8.64 15.35 -11.22
N GLU A 191 -7.88 15.96 -12.10
CA GLU A 191 -8.35 17.09 -12.90
C GLU A 191 -9.54 16.72 -13.78
N ALA A 192 -9.47 15.56 -14.47
CA ALA A 192 -10.59 15.05 -15.26
C ALA A 192 -11.84 14.83 -14.37
N TYR A 193 -11.66 14.23 -13.21
CA TYR A 193 -12.75 13.98 -12.26
C TYR A 193 -13.42 15.26 -11.77
N GLU A 194 -12.64 16.28 -11.43
CA GLU A 194 -13.19 17.57 -10.98
C GLU A 194 -13.93 18.32 -12.12
N ARG A 195 -13.55 18.09 -13.37
CA ARG A 195 -14.28 18.63 -14.52
C ARG A 195 -15.59 17.90 -14.73
N VAL A 196 -15.61 16.57 -14.70
CA VAL A 196 -16.82 15.75 -14.80
C VAL A 196 -17.84 16.11 -13.71
N LYS A 197 -17.40 16.31 -12.48
CA LYS A 197 -18.29 16.71 -11.37
C LYS A 197 -19.03 18.03 -11.59
N LYS A 198 -18.51 18.92 -12.42
CA LYS A 198 -19.11 20.22 -12.69
C LYS A 198 -20.17 20.17 -13.80
N MET A 199 -20.32 19.04 -14.48
CA MET A 199 -21.25 18.88 -15.58
C MET A 199 -22.57 18.30 -15.07
N PRO A 200 -23.70 19.01 -15.20
CA PRO A 200 -24.97 18.62 -14.59
C PRO A 200 -25.58 17.35 -15.21
N ASP A 201 -25.29 17.07 -16.46
CA ASP A 201 -25.94 16.00 -17.24
C ASP A 201 -25.08 14.74 -17.41
N ILE A 202 -23.86 14.72 -16.85
CA ILE A 202 -22.94 13.58 -16.98
C ILE A 202 -22.90 12.76 -15.68
N PRO A 203 -22.93 11.41 -15.76
CA PRO A 203 -22.79 10.57 -14.57
C PRO A 203 -21.50 10.87 -13.83
N HIS A 204 -21.57 11.20 -12.52
CA HIS A 204 -20.39 11.42 -11.68
C HIS A 204 -19.57 10.15 -11.40
N ASP A 205 -19.85 9.10 -12.12
CA ASP A 205 -19.23 7.79 -12.02
C ASP A 205 -18.52 7.45 -13.32
N PHE A 206 -17.21 7.56 -13.35
CA PHE A 206 -16.39 7.25 -14.52
C PHE A 206 -16.69 5.90 -15.18
N SER A 207 -17.16 4.91 -14.41
CA SER A 207 -17.53 3.60 -14.97
C SER A 207 -18.81 3.61 -15.80
N LYS A 208 -19.54 4.72 -15.80
CA LYS A 208 -20.79 4.92 -16.55
C LYS A 208 -20.67 5.96 -17.66
N LEU A 209 -19.49 6.59 -17.78
CA LEU A 209 -19.24 7.55 -18.86
C LEU A 209 -19.20 6.81 -20.19
N ALA A 210 -19.92 7.34 -21.17
CA ALA A 210 -19.78 6.94 -22.55
C ALA A 210 -18.63 7.71 -23.22
N GLU A 211 -18.14 7.22 -24.33
CA GLU A 211 -17.07 7.91 -25.08
C GLU A 211 -17.55 9.29 -25.59
N SER A 212 -18.83 9.41 -25.95
CA SER A 212 -19.48 10.68 -26.31
C SER A 212 -19.42 11.73 -25.21
N ASP A 213 -19.58 11.30 -23.94
CA ASP A 213 -19.52 12.21 -22.78
C ASP A 213 -18.12 12.81 -22.62
N LEU A 214 -17.08 12.05 -23.02
CA LEU A 214 -15.70 12.52 -23.00
C LEU A 214 -15.37 13.49 -24.14
N GLU A 215 -16.13 13.45 -25.24
CA GLU A 215 -15.94 14.37 -26.37
C GLU A 215 -16.43 15.79 -26.05
N GLU A 216 -17.45 15.91 -25.23
CA GLU A 216 -17.96 17.18 -24.72
C GLU A 216 -17.04 17.83 -23.68
N LEU A 217 -16.18 17.02 -23.03
CA LEU A 217 -15.20 17.51 -22.10
C LEU A 217 -14.01 18.12 -22.87
N ALA A 218 -13.83 19.44 -22.78
CA ALA A 218 -12.66 20.15 -23.30
C ALA A 218 -11.41 19.81 -22.47
N ILE A 219 -11.02 18.54 -22.44
CA ILE A 219 -9.85 18.03 -21.72
C ILE A 219 -8.72 17.71 -22.72
N PRO A 220 -7.46 17.90 -22.33
CA PRO A 220 -6.31 17.48 -23.14
C PRO A 220 -6.40 16.00 -23.51
N GLU A 221 -5.95 15.65 -24.70
CA GLU A 221 -6.02 14.26 -25.18
C GLU A 221 -5.26 13.29 -24.26
N SER A 222 -4.17 13.74 -23.62
CA SER A 222 -3.43 12.97 -22.62
C SER A 222 -4.29 12.59 -21.40
N VAL A 223 -5.21 13.44 -21.00
CA VAL A 223 -6.15 13.23 -19.88
C VAL A 223 -7.34 12.38 -20.35
N ARG A 224 -7.82 12.60 -21.61
CA ARG A 224 -8.92 11.84 -22.21
C ARG A 224 -8.61 10.34 -22.35
N ARG A 225 -7.36 9.98 -22.58
CA ARG A 225 -6.91 8.60 -22.73
C ARG A 225 -6.79 7.82 -21.38
N ARG A 226 -7.17 8.41 -20.24
CA ARG A 226 -7.08 7.83 -18.89
C ARG A 226 -8.43 7.40 -18.37
#